data_5eb6c4f632629a8f8cc83f616c971dec
#
_entry.id   5eb6c4f632629a8f8cc83f616c971dec
#
_cell.length_a   1.000
_cell.length_b   1.000
_cell.length_c   1.000
_cell.angle_alpha   90.00
_cell.angle_beta   90.00
_cell.angle_gamma   90.00
#
_symmetry.space_group_name_H-M   'P 1'
#
loop_
_entity.id
_entity.type
_entity.pdbx_description
1 polymer ?
#
loop_
_entity_poly.entity_id
_entity_poly.type
_entity_poly.pdbx_seq_one_letter_code
_entity_poly.pdbx_strand_id
1 'polypeptide(L)'
;LRPGETVIAIGSPLGDFKNTVTSGVISATGRSLDTGQGYLMEGLLQTDAAINTGNSGGPLVNLAGEVIGINTLILRTGGGGNIVEGLGFSIPSNMAQAVASQIVQTGAVARPTLSIRYQPITPDLARRYNLPVQWGVYVSQVRSGSAAAAAGIQSGDILTHIGGTAIDGSHPFVNVLYSFAPEQTVEVRLVRGQETLSVQVVLEKEY
;
A
#
# COMPACT_ATOMS: atom_id res chain seq x y z
N LEU A 1 -13.86 -4.17 16.02
CA LEU A 1 -13.37 -5.56 15.96
C LEU A 1 -12.28 -5.78 16.99
N ARG A 2 -12.25 -6.95 17.63
CA ARG A 2 -11.26 -7.33 18.64
C ARG A 2 -10.66 -8.69 18.30
N PRO A 3 -9.37 -8.93 18.58
CA PRO A 3 -8.80 -10.26 18.48
C PRO A 3 -9.61 -11.28 19.29
N GLY A 4 -9.82 -12.48 18.72
CA GLY A 4 -10.66 -13.54 19.28
C GLY A 4 -12.12 -13.52 18.81
N GLU A 5 -12.60 -12.47 18.13
CA GLU A 5 -13.95 -12.46 17.55
C GLU A 5 -14.05 -13.49 16.42
N THR A 6 -15.06 -14.35 16.47
CA THR A 6 -15.32 -15.37 15.44
C THR A 6 -15.72 -14.75 14.13
N VAL A 7 -15.13 -15.25 13.05
CA VAL A 7 -15.38 -14.78 11.69
C VAL A 7 -15.56 -15.95 10.71
N ILE A 8 -16.22 -15.67 9.61
CA ILE A 8 -16.52 -16.62 8.54
C ILE A 8 -16.07 -16.00 7.23
N ALA A 9 -15.18 -16.69 6.51
CA ALA A 9 -14.77 -16.31 5.16
C ALA A 9 -15.59 -17.10 4.14
N ILE A 10 -16.15 -16.41 3.15
CA ILE A 10 -17.02 -17.00 2.13
C ILE A 10 -16.37 -16.79 0.76
N GLY A 11 -16.47 -17.80 -0.12
CA GLY A 11 -15.94 -17.71 -1.47
C GLY A 11 -16.27 -18.92 -2.34
N SER A 12 -15.70 -18.94 -3.55
CA SER A 12 -15.87 -20.03 -4.52
C SER A 12 -14.49 -20.47 -5.04
N PRO A 13 -13.70 -21.19 -4.21
CA PRO A 13 -12.37 -21.62 -4.59
C PRO A 13 -12.40 -22.54 -5.81
N LEU A 14 -11.41 -22.37 -6.71
CA LEU A 14 -11.18 -23.17 -7.91
C LEU A 14 -12.30 -23.13 -8.96
N GLY A 15 -13.28 -22.22 -8.83
CA GLY A 15 -14.41 -22.10 -9.76
C GLY A 15 -15.47 -23.20 -9.64
N ASP A 16 -15.07 -24.40 -9.25
CA ASP A 16 -15.96 -25.58 -9.16
C ASP A 16 -16.59 -25.75 -7.77
N PHE A 17 -15.91 -25.28 -6.70
CA PHE A 17 -16.40 -25.38 -5.33
C PHE A 17 -17.16 -24.09 -4.93
N LYS A 18 -18.43 -24.01 -5.39
CA LYS A 18 -19.29 -22.87 -5.07
C LYS A 18 -19.61 -22.83 -3.57
N ASN A 19 -19.65 -21.59 -3.02
CA ASN A 19 -20.08 -21.32 -1.65
C ASN A 19 -19.26 -22.06 -0.57
N THR A 20 -17.94 -22.14 -0.75
CA THR A 20 -17.06 -22.65 0.31
C THR A 20 -17.03 -21.65 1.46
N VAL A 21 -17.23 -22.17 2.66
CA VAL A 21 -17.22 -21.41 3.91
C VAL A 21 -16.09 -21.94 4.78
N THR A 22 -15.26 -21.02 5.29
CA THR A 22 -14.27 -21.34 6.31
C THR A 22 -14.49 -20.46 7.52
N SER A 23 -14.17 -20.93 8.72
CA SER A 23 -14.33 -20.19 9.97
C SER A 23 -13.00 -20.08 10.71
N GLY A 24 -12.88 -19.03 11.50
CA GLY A 24 -11.74 -18.75 12.35
C GLY A 24 -12.04 -17.58 13.24
N VAL A 25 -10.99 -16.85 13.65
CA VAL A 25 -11.10 -15.66 14.49
C VAL A 25 -10.33 -14.50 13.87
N ILE A 26 -10.63 -13.27 14.31
CA ILE A 26 -9.72 -12.14 14.12
C ILE A 26 -8.49 -12.40 14.98
N SER A 27 -7.35 -12.64 14.34
CA SER A 27 -6.07 -12.85 15.02
C SER A 27 -5.42 -11.54 15.43
N ALA A 28 -5.57 -10.50 14.58
CA ALA A 28 -5.08 -9.14 14.84
C ALA A 28 -5.77 -8.12 13.92
N THR A 29 -5.65 -6.83 14.28
CA THR A 29 -6.12 -5.70 13.48
C THR A 29 -4.96 -4.75 13.21
N GLY A 30 -5.05 -3.94 12.14
CA GLY A 30 -4.04 -2.92 11.82
C GLY A 30 -2.70 -3.49 11.36
N ARG A 31 -2.69 -4.67 10.72
CA ARG A 31 -1.47 -5.29 10.20
C ARG A 31 -0.99 -4.57 8.93
N SER A 32 0.33 -4.46 8.82
CA SER A 32 0.99 -3.99 7.61
C SER A 32 1.79 -5.14 6.99
N LEU A 33 1.68 -5.29 5.67
CA LEU A 33 2.37 -6.32 4.90
C LEU A 33 3.18 -5.70 3.78
N ASP A 34 4.44 -6.08 3.68
CA ASP A 34 5.26 -5.77 2.52
C ASP A 34 4.82 -6.64 1.33
N THR A 35 4.40 -5.98 0.26
CA THR A 35 3.99 -6.65 -0.98
C THR A 35 5.17 -7.09 -1.84
N GLY A 36 6.39 -6.67 -1.52
CA GLY A 36 7.57 -6.82 -2.37
C GLY A 36 7.53 -5.94 -3.64
N GLN A 37 6.54 -5.05 -3.77
CA GLN A 37 6.33 -4.17 -4.93
C GLN A 37 6.65 -2.69 -4.61
N GLY A 38 7.30 -2.43 -3.49
CA GLY A 38 7.69 -1.08 -3.06
C GLY A 38 6.58 -0.29 -2.38
N TYR A 39 5.55 -0.96 -1.89
CA TYR A 39 4.54 -0.39 -1.01
C TYR A 39 4.09 -1.41 0.05
N LEU A 40 3.59 -0.90 1.18
CA LEU A 40 2.95 -1.69 2.22
C LEU A 40 1.44 -1.69 2.02
N MET A 41 0.81 -2.85 2.20
CA MET A 41 -0.63 -2.91 2.47
C MET A 41 -0.82 -2.71 3.97
N GLU A 42 -1.52 -1.64 4.36
CA GLU A 42 -1.67 -1.23 5.76
C GLU A 42 -3.11 -1.40 6.24
N GLY A 43 -3.26 -1.46 7.57
CA GLY A 43 -4.57 -1.49 8.22
C GLY A 43 -5.33 -2.81 8.06
N LEU A 44 -4.68 -3.89 7.63
CA LEU A 44 -5.34 -5.18 7.36
C LEU A 44 -5.86 -5.86 8.63
N LEU A 45 -6.95 -6.61 8.46
CA LEU A 45 -7.42 -7.61 9.40
C LEU A 45 -6.66 -8.90 9.17
N GLN A 46 -6.09 -9.49 10.22
CA GLN A 46 -5.50 -10.83 10.20
C GLN A 46 -6.51 -11.84 10.75
N THR A 47 -6.63 -13.00 10.10
CA THR A 47 -7.49 -14.12 10.53
C THR A 47 -6.78 -15.45 10.32
N ASP A 48 -7.13 -16.44 11.12
CA ASP A 48 -6.75 -17.85 10.94
C ASP A 48 -7.81 -18.64 10.16
N ALA A 49 -8.96 -18.03 9.83
CA ALA A 49 -9.88 -18.60 8.85
C ALA A 49 -9.13 -18.89 7.55
N ALA A 50 -9.32 -20.09 7.01
CA ALA A 50 -8.58 -20.54 5.83
C ALA A 50 -8.94 -19.67 4.61
N ILE A 51 -8.01 -18.75 4.23
CA ILE A 51 -8.08 -17.97 3.00
C ILE A 51 -7.29 -18.72 1.93
N ASN A 52 -7.89 -18.93 0.76
CA ASN A 52 -7.29 -19.65 -0.36
C ASN A 52 -7.67 -18.99 -1.69
N THR A 53 -7.03 -19.45 -2.77
CA THR A 53 -7.42 -19.07 -4.12
C THR A 53 -8.88 -19.41 -4.35
N GLY A 54 -9.70 -18.38 -4.62
CA GLY A 54 -11.15 -18.50 -4.86
C GLY A 54 -12.02 -17.90 -3.75
N ASN A 55 -11.53 -17.66 -2.52
CA ASN A 55 -12.25 -16.80 -1.59
C ASN A 55 -11.68 -15.38 -1.49
N SER A 56 -10.57 -15.08 -2.17
CA SER A 56 -10.09 -13.72 -2.38
C SER A 56 -11.13 -12.89 -3.14
N GLY A 57 -11.43 -11.67 -2.67
CA GLY A 57 -12.53 -10.84 -3.14
C GLY A 57 -13.88 -11.16 -2.50
N GLY A 58 -14.02 -12.31 -1.84
CA GLY A 58 -15.19 -12.67 -1.05
C GLY A 58 -15.24 -11.98 0.31
N PRO A 59 -16.40 -11.98 0.98
CA PRO A 59 -16.54 -11.32 2.26
C PRO A 59 -15.91 -12.12 3.41
N LEU A 60 -15.38 -11.40 4.39
CA LEU A 60 -15.20 -11.84 5.76
C LEU A 60 -16.37 -11.30 6.58
N VAL A 61 -17.13 -12.17 7.22
CA VAL A 61 -18.34 -11.78 7.97
C VAL A 61 -18.22 -12.15 9.46
N ASN A 62 -18.89 -11.39 10.32
CA ASN A 62 -19.02 -11.71 11.73
C ASN A 62 -20.24 -12.61 11.98
N LEU A 63 -20.48 -13.01 13.25
CA LEU A 63 -21.63 -13.85 13.62
C LEU A 63 -22.99 -13.15 13.50
N ALA A 64 -23.02 -11.81 13.37
CA ALA A 64 -24.24 -11.06 13.09
C ALA A 64 -24.56 -11.03 11.57
N GLY A 65 -23.71 -11.62 10.71
CA GLY A 65 -23.87 -11.61 9.27
C GLY A 65 -23.39 -10.31 8.61
N GLU A 66 -22.70 -9.44 9.35
CA GLU A 66 -22.16 -8.19 8.81
C GLU A 66 -20.84 -8.43 8.11
N VAL A 67 -20.65 -7.81 6.92
CA VAL A 67 -19.37 -7.83 6.20
C VAL A 67 -18.38 -6.91 6.92
N ILE A 68 -17.37 -7.50 7.54
CA ILE A 68 -16.33 -6.80 8.28
C ILE A 68 -15.05 -6.61 7.48
N GLY A 69 -14.89 -7.35 6.38
CA GLY A 69 -13.72 -7.24 5.50
C GLY A 69 -13.92 -7.91 4.16
N ILE A 70 -12.96 -7.68 3.25
CA ILE A 70 -12.83 -8.33 1.95
C ILE A 70 -11.56 -9.20 1.99
N ASN A 71 -11.70 -10.50 1.82
CA ASN A 71 -10.58 -11.44 1.81
C ASN A 71 -9.61 -11.08 0.67
N THR A 72 -8.32 -11.01 0.94
CA THR A 72 -7.38 -10.54 -0.09
C THR A 72 -6.22 -11.49 -0.33
N LEU A 73 -5.43 -11.81 0.67
CA LEU A 73 -4.22 -12.60 0.49
C LEU A 73 -3.87 -13.47 1.71
N ILE A 74 -2.98 -14.41 1.46
CA ILE A 74 -2.34 -15.24 2.48
C ILE A 74 -0.83 -15.11 2.36
N LEU A 75 -0.14 -15.10 3.50
CA LEU A 75 1.29 -15.34 3.55
C LEU A 75 1.53 -16.84 3.72
N ARG A 76 2.08 -17.47 2.68
CA ARG A 76 2.42 -18.90 2.69
C ARG A 76 3.88 -19.17 3.01
N THR A 77 4.75 -18.15 2.85
CA THR A 77 6.18 -18.31 3.04
C THR A 77 6.69 -17.21 3.97
N GLY A 78 7.24 -17.61 5.11
CA GLY A 78 7.96 -16.72 6.01
C GLY A 78 9.40 -16.49 5.56
N GLY A 79 10.10 -15.54 6.21
CA GLY A 79 11.54 -15.35 6.01
C GLY A 79 12.28 -16.68 6.22
N GLY A 80 13.05 -17.12 5.20
CA GLY A 80 13.77 -18.39 5.23
C GLY A 80 13.08 -19.58 4.54
N GLY A 81 11.97 -19.36 3.80
CA GLY A 81 11.30 -20.39 3.00
C GLY A 81 10.40 -21.35 3.79
N ASN A 82 10.16 -21.09 5.07
CA ASN A 82 9.24 -21.90 5.88
C ASN A 82 7.78 -21.64 5.45
N ILE A 83 7.01 -22.73 5.33
CA ILE A 83 5.56 -22.63 5.10
C ILE A 83 4.91 -22.10 6.37
N VAL A 84 4.14 -21.04 6.24
CA VAL A 84 3.34 -20.45 7.32
C VAL A 84 1.88 -20.68 7.01
N GLU A 85 1.16 -21.30 7.95
CA GLU A 85 -0.27 -21.55 7.86
C GLU A 85 -1.03 -20.61 8.83
N GLY A 86 -2.32 -20.36 8.57
CA GLY A 86 -3.16 -19.59 9.46
C GLY A 86 -2.91 -18.06 9.42
N LEU A 87 -2.24 -17.56 8.37
CA LEU A 87 -2.06 -16.13 8.16
C LEU A 87 -2.86 -15.63 6.94
N GLY A 88 -4.17 -15.52 7.12
CA GLY A 88 -5.07 -14.88 6.17
C GLY A 88 -5.21 -13.37 6.46
N PHE A 89 -5.42 -12.57 5.42
CA PHE A 89 -5.59 -11.12 5.55
C PHE A 89 -6.79 -10.64 4.75
N SER A 90 -7.49 -9.66 5.32
CA SER A 90 -8.65 -9.03 4.70
C SER A 90 -8.54 -7.52 4.81
N ILE A 91 -9.01 -6.82 3.77
CA ILE A 91 -9.16 -5.36 3.78
C ILE A 91 -10.38 -5.03 4.62
N PRO A 92 -10.29 -4.14 5.63
CA PRO A 92 -11.45 -3.75 6.45
C PRO A 92 -12.59 -3.19 5.59
N SER A 93 -13.83 -3.52 5.96
CA SER A 93 -15.02 -3.09 5.20
C SER A 93 -15.19 -1.57 5.10
N ASN A 94 -14.79 -0.82 6.13
CA ASN A 94 -14.80 0.65 6.10
C ASN A 94 -13.84 1.22 5.04
N MET A 95 -12.66 0.62 4.84
CA MET A 95 -11.74 1.01 3.75
C MET A 95 -12.33 0.67 2.38
N ALA A 96 -12.88 -0.53 2.23
CA ALA A 96 -13.55 -0.95 1.00
C ALA A 96 -14.73 -0.05 0.66
N GLN A 97 -15.53 0.33 1.66
CA GLN A 97 -16.67 1.24 1.50
C GLN A 97 -16.24 2.64 1.06
N ALA A 98 -15.15 3.18 1.63
CA ALA A 98 -14.64 4.49 1.25
C ALA A 98 -14.21 4.52 -0.23
N VAL A 99 -13.53 3.47 -0.70
CA VAL A 99 -13.12 3.31 -2.11
C VAL A 99 -14.35 3.12 -3.01
N ALA A 100 -15.27 2.22 -2.64
CA ALA A 100 -16.49 1.97 -3.40
C ALA A 100 -17.36 3.23 -3.54
N SER A 101 -17.49 4.02 -2.47
CA SER A 101 -18.23 5.28 -2.50
C SER A 101 -17.64 6.28 -3.49
N GLN A 102 -16.32 6.39 -3.58
CA GLN A 102 -15.68 7.24 -4.60
C GLN A 102 -16.01 6.74 -6.01
N ILE A 103 -15.88 5.44 -6.26
CA ILE A 103 -16.18 4.85 -7.58
C ILE A 103 -17.63 5.10 -7.98
N VAL A 104 -18.57 4.91 -7.05
CA VAL A 104 -20.02 5.14 -7.31
C VAL A 104 -20.30 6.62 -7.62
N GLN A 105 -19.65 7.54 -6.90
CA GLN A 105 -19.89 8.99 -7.07
C GLN A 105 -19.19 9.60 -8.27
N THR A 106 -17.98 9.13 -8.60
CA THR A 106 -17.09 9.79 -9.57
C THR A 106 -16.66 8.90 -10.73
N GLY A 107 -17.00 7.62 -10.70
CA GLY A 107 -16.59 6.62 -11.70
C GLY A 107 -15.15 6.10 -11.53
N ALA A 108 -14.36 6.68 -10.62
CA ALA A 108 -12.96 6.30 -10.43
C ALA A 108 -12.46 6.63 -9.02
N VAL A 109 -11.32 6.08 -8.65
CA VAL A 109 -10.60 6.46 -7.41
C VAL A 109 -9.52 7.46 -7.77
N ALA A 110 -9.65 8.67 -7.23
CA ALA A 110 -8.64 9.70 -7.40
C ALA A 110 -7.44 9.43 -6.48
N ARG A 111 -6.25 9.40 -7.05
CA ARG A 111 -4.98 9.20 -6.31
C ARG A 111 -4.05 10.39 -6.52
N PRO A 112 -3.33 10.82 -5.48
CA PRO A 112 -2.29 11.83 -5.67
C PRO A 112 -1.11 11.25 -6.43
N THR A 113 -0.52 12.01 -7.34
CA THR A 113 0.68 11.62 -8.08
C THR A 113 1.66 12.79 -8.22
N LEU A 114 2.95 12.47 -8.26
CA LEU A 114 4.01 13.40 -8.65
C LEU A 114 4.32 13.32 -10.15
N SER A 115 3.70 12.39 -10.89
CA SER A 115 3.95 12.16 -12.31
C SER A 115 5.43 11.93 -12.64
N ILE A 116 6.08 11.09 -11.82
CA ILE A 116 7.48 10.68 -11.99
C ILE A 116 7.56 9.16 -12.20
N ARG A 117 8.62 8.71 -12.87
CA ARG A 117 9.08 7.32 -12.77
C ARG A 117 10.21 7.26 -11.76
N TYR A 118 10.20 6.25 -10.91
CA TYR A 118 11.14 6.15 -9.82
C TYR A 118 11.58 4.72 -9.56
N GLN A 119 12.66 4.58 -8.82
CA GLN A 119 13.14 3.31 -8.25
C GLN A 119 13.36 3.49 -6.74
N PRO A 120 12.80 2.61 -5.90
CA PRO A 120 13.07 2.62 -4.47
C PRO A 120 14.56 2.41 -4.18
N ILE A 121 15.11 3.19 -3.25
CA ILE A 121 16.46 3.02 -2.72
C ILE A 121 16.35 2.30 -1.38
N THR A 122 17.07 1.19 -1.26
CA THR A 122 17.24 0.44 -0.01
C THR A 122 18.68 0.59 0.48
N PRO A 123 18.98 0.28 1.78
CA PRO A 123 20.34 0.33 2.31
C PRO A 123 21.34 -0.50 1.49
N ASP A 124 20.90 -1.64 0.93
CA ASP A 124 21.77 -2.49 0.08
C ASP A 124 22.13 -1.80 -1.23
N LEU A 125 21.13 -1.19 -1.90
CA LEU A 125 21.36 -0.43 -3.14
C LEU A 125 22.19 0.83 -2.83
N ALA A 126 21.92 1.53 -1.73
CA ALA A 126 22.66 2.71 -1.31
C ALA A 126 24.16 2.39 -1.14
N ARG A 127 24.49 1.29 -0.44
CA ARG A 127 25.87 0.82 -0.30
C ARG A 127 26.50 0.42 -1.63
N ARG A 128 25.76 -0.34 -2.45
CA ARG A 128 26.26 -0.82 -3.76
C ARG A 128 26.65 0.30 -4.71
N TYR A 129 25.84 1.37 -4.72
CA TYR A 129 26.04 2.51 -5.64
C TYR A 129 26.65 3.74 -4.97
N ASN A 130 27.10 3.62 -3.72
CA ASN A 130 27.68 4.72 -2.92
C ASN A 130 26.79 5.99 -2.95
N LEU A 131 25.49 5.80 -2.71
CA LEU A 131 24.54 6.90 -2.72
C LEU A 131 24.64 7.74 -1.43
N PRO A 132 24.30 9.05 -1.50
CA PRO A 132 24.39 9.95 -0.33
C PRO A 132 23.27 9.74 0.70
N VAL A 133 22.37 8.79 0.46
CA VAL A 133 21.22 8.45 1.33
C VAL A 133 21.13 6.94 1.49
N GLN A 134 20.50 6.48 2.58
CA GLN A 134 20.22 5.05 2.79
C GLN A 134 18.86 4.64 2.26
N TRP A 135 17.90 5.56 2.26
CA TRP A 135 16.52 5.36 1.84
C TRP A 135 16.03 6.52 0.99
N GLY A 136 15.02 6.25 0.18
CA GLY A 136 14.36 7.23 -0.67
C GLY A 136 13.90 6.63 -1.98
N VAL A 137 13.60 7.48 -2.94
CA VAL A 137 13.31 7.06 -4.32
C VAL A 137 14.13 7.86 -5.32
N TYR A 138 14.85 7.15 -6.19
CA TYR A 138 15.57 7.73 -7.30
C TYR A 138 14.61 8.06 -8.43
N VAL A 139 14.58 9.31 -8.86
CA VAL A 139 13.76 9.79 -9.97
C VAL A 139 14.46 9.46 -11.29
N SER A 140 13.92 8.49 -12.03
CA SER A 140 14.45 8.11 -13.33
C SER A 140 13.88 8.97 -14.48
N GLN A 141 12.66 9.48 -14.32
CA GLN A 141 12.01 10.35 -15.30
C GLN A 141 10.97 11.25 -14.61
N VAL A 142 10.84 12.48 -15.09
CA VAL A 142 9.77 13.42 -14.74
C VAL A 142 8.94 13.69 -15.98
N ARG A 143 7.61 13.61 -15.86
CA ARG A 143 6.71 13.93 -16.98
C ARG A 143 6.82 15.41 -17.32
N SER A 144 7.06 15.73 -18.58
CA SER A 144 7.09 17.11 -19.07
C SER A 144 5.74 17.80 -18.83
N GLY A 145 5.78 19.04 -18.34
CA GLY A 145 4.58 19.82 -18.00
C GLY A 145 3.88 19.40 -16.72
N SER A 146 4.41 18.43 -15.95
CA SER A 146 3.86 18.06 -14.65
C SER A 146 4.15 19.08 -13.56
N ALA A 147 3.39 19.02 -12.47
CA ALA A 147 3.63 19.86 -11.30
C ALA A 147 5.02 19.60 -10.67
N ALA A 148 5.50 18.37 -10.70
CA ALA A 148 6.87 18.05 -10.27
C ALA A 148 7.93 18.73 -11.15
N ALA A 149 7.74 18.73 -12.47
CA ALA A 149 8.64 19.45 -13.40
C ALA A 149 8.60 20.96 -13.15
N ALA A 150 7.40 21.54 -12.94
CA ALA A 150 7.22 22.96 -12.62
C ALA A 150 7.88 23.35 -11.28
N ALA A 151 7.85 22.43 -10.29
CA ALA A 151 8.53 22.59 -9.01
C ALA A 151 10.06 22.41 -9.08
N GLY A 152 10.60 22.01 -10.24
CA GLY A 152 12.03 21.85 -10.47
C GLY A 152 12.60 20.48 -10.09
N ILE A 153 11.76 19.46 -9.87
CA ILE A 153 12.21 18.07 -9.72
C ILE A 153 12.72 17.58 -11.08
N GLN A 154 13.85 16.88 -11.05
CA GLN A 154 14.55 16.43 -12.26
C GLN A 154 14.91 14.94 -12.18
N SER A 155 15.15 14.33 -13.33
CA SER A 155 15.79 13.02 -13.39
C SER A 155 17.17 13.07 -12.72
N GLY A 156 17.48 12.09 -11.89
CA GLY A 156 18.70 12.06 -11.08
C GLY A 156 18.49 12.53 -9.63
N ASP A 157 17.37 13.16 -9.29
CA ASP A 157 17.05 13.50 -7.91
C ASP A 157 16.75 12.25 -7.09
N ILE A 158 17.01 12.33 -5.80
CA ILE A 158 16.58 11.32 -4.82
C ILE A 158 15.61 11.99 -3.85
N LEU A 159 14.34 11.62 -3.91
CA LEU A 159 13.35 12.11 -2.96
C LEU A 159 13.52 11.36 -1.63
N THR A 160 13.58 12.10 -0.53
CA THR A 160 13.82 11.56 0.81
C THR A 160 12.64 11.77 1.77
N HIS A 161 11.83 12.82 1.56
CA HIS A 161 10.65 13.13 2.39
C HIS A 161 9.53 13.73 1.53
N ILE A 162 8.29 13.51 1.98
CA ILE A 162 7.09 14.21 1.50
C ILE A 162 6.31 14.69 2.72
N GLY A 163 5.96 15.99 2.77
CA GLY A 163 5.16 16.57 3.85
C GLY A 163 5.77 16.36 5.24
N GLY A 164 7.11 16.31 5.34
CA GLY A 164 7.82 16.06 6.59
C GLY A 164 8.01 14.58 6.95
N THR A 165 7.32 13.64 6.29
CA THR A 165 7.48 12.20 6.52
C THR A 165 8.64 11.66 5.69
N ALA A 166 9.59 10.97 6.34
CA ALA A 166 10.72 10.32 5.67
C ALA A 166 10.22 9.13 4.82
N ILE A 167 10.86 8.93 3.67
CA ILE A 167 10.65 7.75 2.83
C ILE A 167 11.66 6.69 3.28
N ASP A 168 11.18 5.61 3.88
CA ASP A 168 12.00 4.51 4.40
C ASP A 168 11.28 3.16 4.29
N GLY A 169 11.84 2.10 4.92
CA GLY A 169 11.26 0.76 4.90
C GLY A 169 9.92 0.64 5.63
N SER A 170 9.68 1.52 6.62
CA SER A 170 8.40 1.59 7.35
C SER A 170 7.40 2.53 6.70
N HIS A 171 7.89 3.48 5.92
CA HIS A 171 7.11 4.50 5.21
C HIS A 171 7.50 4.53 3.72
N PRO A 172 7.10 3.52 2.93
CA PRO A 172 7.39 3.50 1.50
C PRO A 172 6.79 4.70 0.78
N PHE A 173 7.43 5.14 -0.30
CA PHE A 173 7.05 6.32 -1.07
C PHE A 173 5.56 6.38 -1.41
N VAL A 174 4.99 5.26 -1.86
CA VAL A 174 3.57 5.21 -2.27
C VAL A 174 2.66 5.42 -1.07
N ASN A 175 2.97 4.82 0.08
CA ASN A 175 2.19 4.99 1.31
C ASN A 175 2.25 6.44 1.82
N VAL A 176 3.45 7.04 1.81
CA VAL A 176 3.61 8.47 2.18
C VAL A 176 2.84 9.35 1.21
N LEU A 177 2.98 9.13 -0.11
CA LEU A 177 2.28 9.92 -1.12
C LEU A 177 0.76 9.83 -0.96
N TYR A 178 0.22 8.62 -0.74
CA TYR A 178 -1.23 8.39 -0.63
C TYR A 178 -1.83 8.83 0.72
N SER A 179 -1.01 9.29 1.67
CA SER A 179 -1.53 9.94 2.87
C SER A 179 -2.02 11.38 2.62
N PHE A 180 -1.73 11.94 1.44
CA PHE A 180 -2.17 13.27 1.02
C PHE A 180 -3.34 13.18 0.04
N ALA A 181 -4.09 14.28 -0.07
CA ALA A 181 -5.15 14.41 -1.08
C ALA A 181 -4.56 14.85 -2.43
N PRO A 182 -5.19 14.46 -3.56
CA PRO A 182 -4.93 15.13 -4.83
C PRO A 182 -5.13 16.65 -4.71
N GLU A 183 -4.38 17.43 -5.48
CA GLU A 183 -4.39 18.91 -5.49
C GLU A 183 -3.84 19.57 -4.21
N GLN A 184 -3.43 18.79 -3.22
CA GLN A 184 -2.75 19.31 -2.03
C GLN A 184 -1.32 19.74 -2.37
N THR A 185 -0.89 20.89 -1.84
CA THR A 185 0.50 21.33 -1.90
C THR A 185 1.29 20.66 -0.77
N VAL A 186 2.39 20.02 -1.12
CA VAL A 186 3.29 19.33 -0.17
C VAL A 186 4.73 19.77 -0.37
N GLU A 187 5.48 19.82 0.73
CA GLU A 187 6.94 19.95 0.66
C GLU A 187 7.55 18.62 0.28
N VAL A 188 8.41 18.60 -0.71
CA VAL A 188 9.23 17.45 -1.09
C VAL A 188 10.70 17.80 -0.85
N ARG A 189 11.38 17.01 0.00
CA ARG A 189 12.83 17.11 0.17
C ARG A 189 13.52 16.10 -0.73
N LEU A 190 14.56 16.57 -1.37
CA LEU A 190 15.34 15.76 -2.30
C LEU A 190 16.83 16.03 -2.16
N VAL A 191 17.61 15.07 -2.63
CA VAL A 191 19.07 15.21 -2.77
C VAL A 191 19.40 15.22 -4.25
N ARG A 192 20.14 16.24 -4.68
CA ARG A 192 20.67 16.41 -6.03
C ARG A 192 22.19 16.52 -5.97
N GLY A 193 22.89 15.50 -6.41
CA GLY A 193 24.34 15.41 -6.20
C GLY A 193 24.70 15.35 -4.71
N GLN A 194 25.26 16.43 -4.17
CA GLN A 194 25.61 16.57 -2.75
C GLN A 194 24.69 17.55 -2.00
N GLU A 195 23.77 18.20 -2.70
CA GLU A 195 22.91 19.22 -2.13
C GLU A 195 21.55 18.66 -1.71
N THR A 196 21.07 19.12 -0.54
CA THR A 196 19.69 18.86 -0.10
C THR A 196 18.83 20.05 -0.44
N LEU A 197 17.74 19.80 -1.14
CA LEU A 197 16.79 20.80 -1.61
C LEU A 197 15.40 20.53 -1.05
N SER A 198 14.59 21.58 -0.88
CA SER A 198 13.17 21.47 -0.58
C SER A 198 12.39 22.24 -1.63
N VAL A 199 11.36 21.60 -2.19
CA VAL A 199 10.48 22.20 -3.19
C VAL A 199 9.02 22.01 -2.78
N GLN A 200 8.17 22.95 -3.16
CA GLN A 200 6.71 22.84 -2.98
C GLN A 200 6.09 22.30 -4.26
N VAL A 201 5.32 21.24 -4.14
CA VAL A 201 4.67 20.59 -5.28
C VAL A 201 3.17 20.47 -5.02
N VAL A 202 2.35 20.85 -5.98
CA VAL A 202 0.93 20.55 -5.99
C VAL A 202 0.77 19.13 -6.53
N LEU A 203 0.23 18.21 -5.73
CA LEU A 203 0.03 16.83 -6.17
C LEU A 203 -1.01 16.79 -7.28
N GLU A 204 -0.67 16.14 -8.38
CA GLU A 204 -1.62 15.95 -9.48
C GLU A 204 -2.60 14.84 -9.13
N LYS A 205 -3.72 14.82 -9.84
CA LYS A 205 -4.77 13.82 -9.72
C LYS A 205 -4.62 12.77 -10.82
N GLU A 206 -4.55 11.51 -10.44
CA GLU A 206 -4.53 10.36 -11.33
C GLU A 206 -5.77 9.48 -11.06
N TYR A 207 -6.35 8.89 -12.09
CA TYR A 207 -7.53 8.02 -12.03
C TYR A 207 -7.22 6.59 -12.40
#